data_04326cdc659739d341b40726fec54c38
#
_entry.id   04326cdc659739d341b40726fec54c38
#
_cell.length_a   1.000
_cell.length_b   1.000
_cell.length_c   1.000
_cell.angle_alpha   90.00
_cell.angle_beta   90.00
_cell.angle_gamma   90.00
#
_symmetry.space_group_name_H-M   'P 1'
#
loop_
_entity.id
_entity.type
_entity.pdbx_description
1 polymer ?
#
loop_
_entity_poly.entity_id
_entity_poly.type
_entity_poly.pdbx_seq_one_letter_code
_entity_poly.pdbx_strand_id
1 'polypeptide(L)'
;MQAVETPVLGQVHYRDLREWLALVEGFGELTHVKGADWHLELGAISELNYRRKPTPALLFDEIKGHQPGFRVLTASSSSSRRLGTCLRLSTDLTDAELVEALRGRPLRWEQSAPRYAPRVVSDGPILENVREGAAVDLSLFPVPFWHEHDGGRYIGTGCSIITCDPDTGATNVGAYRCMLIDDRTISVQIIPGKHGRVHYEKWFAKEGRAPLVVALGGDPLLTILSGLEVPTGISELNY
;
A
#
# COMPACT_ATOMS: atom_id res chain seq x y z
N MET A 1 26.29 9.99 -27.81
CA MET A 1 25.32 9.53 -26.81
C MET A 1 26.10 9.15 -25.57
N GLN A 2 26.16 10.00 -24.57
CA GLN A 2 26.73 9.63 -23.27
C GLN A 2 25.83 8.56 -22.66
N ALA A 3 26.43 7.45 -22.22
CA ALA A 3 25.72 6.45 -21.44
C ALA A 3 25.24 7.13 -20.14
N VAL A 4 23.94 7.25 -19.99
CA VAL A 4 23.35 7.67 -18.72
C VAL A 4 23.73 6.59 -17.70
N GLU A 5 24.59 6.93 -16.75
CA GLU A 5 24.93 6.03 -15.66
C GLU A 5 23.62 5.58 -15.00
N THR A 6 23.41 4.27 -14.96
CA THR A 6 22.23 3.68 -14.33
C THR A 6 22.25 4.08 -12.85
N PRO A 7 21.23 4.78 -12.33
CA PRO A 7 21.19 5.15 -10.91
C PRO A 7 21.42 3.91 -10.06
N VAL A 8 22.35 4.00 -9.11
CA VAL A 8 22.72 2.88 -8.24
C VAL A 8 21.52 2.55 -7.35
N LEU A 9 21.01 1.34 -7.49
CA LEU A 9 20.04 0.78 -6.54
C LEU A 9 20.70 0.69 -5.16
N GLY A 10 20.00 1.10 -4.11
CA GLY A 10 20.43 0.84 -2.74
C GLY A 10 21.02 2.01 -1.98
N GLN A 11 20.84 3.25 -2.43
CA GLN A 11 21.27 4.43 -1.67
C GLN A 11 20.38 4.77 -0.49
N VAL A 12 19.11 4.30 -0.48
CA VAL A 12 18.15 4.56 0.60
C VAL A 12 17.78 3.25 1.28
N HIS A 13 18.04 3.17 2.57
CA HIS A 13 17.69 2.03 3.40
C HIS A 13 16.67 2.43 4.45
N TYR A 14 15.57 1.74 4.51
CA TYR A 14 14.62 1.74 5.62
C TYR A 14 14.00 0.34 5.72
N ARG A 15 13.53 -0.05 6.89
CA ARG A 15 13.05 -1.41 7.17
C ARG A 15 11.53 -1.52 7.16
N ASP A 16 10.86 -0.43 7.53
CA ASP A 16 9.41 -0.39 7.68
C ASP A 16 8.84 1.01 7.42
N LEU A 17 7.52 1.15 7.51
CA LEU A 17 6.82 2.42 7.33
C LEU A 17 7.27 3.50 8.34
N ARG A 18 7.66 3.15 9.57
CA ARG A 18 8.07 4.13 10.58
C ARG A 18 9.39 4.77 10.21
N GLU A 19 10.35 3.96 9.74
CA GLU A 19 11.63 4.49 9.25
C GLU A 19 11.45 5.29 7.96
N TRP A 20 10.56 4.85 7.07
CA TRP A 20 10.20 5.62 5.87
C TRP A 20 9.62 7.00 6.24
N LEU A 21 8.69 7.07 7.20
CA LEU A 21 8.14 8.32 7.69
C LEU A 21 9.22 9.25 8.25
N ALA A 22 10.16 8.72 9.03
CA ALA A 22 11.28 9.50 9.58
C ALA A 22 12.18 10.08 8.46
N LEU A 23 12.44 9.31 7.39
CA LEU A 23 13.18 9.80 6.23
C LEU A 23 12.43 10.94 5.53
N VAL A 24 11.13 10.76 5.27
CA VAL A 24 10.29 11.76 4.58
C VAL A 24 10.16 13.03 5.42
N GLU A 25 10.10 12.91 6.74
CA GLU A 25 10.13 14.04 7.67
C GLU A 25 11.47 14.77 7.60
N GLY A 26 12.59 14.03 7.58
CA GLY A 26 13.94 14.56 7.39
C GLY A 26 14.12 15.31 6.07
N PHE A 27 13.37 14.96 5.04
CA PHE A 27 13.34 15.68 3.75
C PHE A 27 12.49 16.97 3.79
N GLY A 28 11.72 17.19 4.86
CA GLY A 28 10.72 18.26 4.94
C GLY A 28 9.48 18.02 4.08
N GLU A 29 9.22 16.76 3.69
CA GLU A 29 8.09 16.38 2.83
C GLU A 29 6.96 15.67 3.58
N LEU A 30 6.93 15.71 4.91
CA LEU A 30 5.85 15.21 5.74
C LEU A 30 5.16 16.37 6.48
N THR A 31 3.84 16.39 6.46
CA THR A 31 3.02 17.33 7.24
C THR A 31 2.13 16.54 8.19
N HIS A 32 2.23 16.86 9.48
CA HIS A 32 1.35 16.28 10.49
C HIS A 32 0.06 17.09 10.58
N VAL A 33 -1.08 16.39 10.55
CA VAL A 33 -2.41 16.96 10.70
C VAL A 33 -3.07 16.32 11.92
N LYS A 34 -3.43 17.12 12.93
CA LYS A 34 -4.03 16.64 14.17
C LYS A 34 -5.48 17.09 14.33
N GLY A 35 -6.30 16.25 14.93
CA GLY A 35 -7.66 16.55 15.32
C GLY A 35 -8.66 16.61 14.17
N ALA A 36 -8.29 16.17 12.97
CA ALA A 36 -9.20 16.11 11.83
C ALA A 36 -10.29 15.05 12.05
N ASP A 37 -11.46 15.29 11.45
CA ASP A 37 -12.58 14.36 11.50
C ASP A 37 -12.44 13.29 10.40
N TRP A 38 -12.71 12.04 10.72
CA TRP A 38 -12.76 10.96 9.72
C TRP A 38 -13.88 11.15 8.70
N HIS A 39 -14.93 11.89 9.07
CA HIS A 39 -16.07 12.18 8.20
C HIS A 39 -15.79 13.42 7.35
N LEU A 40 -15.45 13.20 6.09
CA LEU A 40 -15.19 14.19 5.02
C LEU A 40 -13.93 15.05 5.21
N GLU A 41 -13.51 15.38 6.46
CA GLU A 41 -12.45 16.36 6.67
C GLU A 41 -11.09 15.82 6.22
N LEU A 42 -10.77 14.53 6.50
CA LEU A 42 -9.58 13.88 5.98
C LEU A 42 -9.53 13.93 4.43
N GLY A 43 -10.67 13.67 3.80
CA GLY A 43 -10.82 13.75 2.35
C GLY A 43 -10.59 15.13 1.81
N ALA A 44 -11.27 16.14 2.37
CA ALA A 44 -11.15 17.52 1.94
C ALA A 44 -9.72 18.08 2.07
N ILE A 45 -9.06 17.81 3.21
CA ILE A 45 -7.66 18.21 3.43
C ILE A 45 -6.72 17.53 2.44
N SER A 46 -6.91 16.23 2.19
CA SER A 46 -6.12 15.48 1.23
C SER A 46 -6.30 16.01 -0.20
N GLU A 47 -7.53 16.30 -0.61
CA GLU A 47 -7.85 16.87 -1.91
C GLU A 47 -7.21 18.25 -2.11
N LEU A 48 -7.28 19.12 -1.12
CA LEU A 48 -6.60 20.42 -1.14
C LEU A 48 -5.09 20.27 -1.24
N ASN A 49 -4.52 19.28 -0.54
CA ASN A 49 -3.09 18.98 -0.62
C ASN A 49 -2.67 18.50 -2.00
N TYR A 50 -3.44 17.65 -2.68
CA TYR A 50 -3.14 17.19 -4.04
C TYR A 50 -3.13 18.31 -5.09
N ARG A 51 -3.86 19.39 -4.85
CA ARG A 51 -3.93 20.56 -5.75
C ARG A 51 -2.75 21.52 -5.60
N ARG A 52 -1.95 21.39 -4.53
CA ARG A 52 -0.79 22.27 -4.30
C ARG A 52 0.51 21.67 -4.81
N LYS A 53 1.50 22.52 -5.08
CA LYS A 53 2.88 22.16 -5.41
C LYS A 53 3.83 22.92 -4.48
N PRO A 54 4.78 22.27 -3.81
CA PRO A 54 4.93 20.83 -3.69
C PRO A 54 3.79 20.19 -2.91
N THR A 55 3.57 18.88 -3.14
CA THR A 55 2.54 18.09 -2.47
C THR A 55 3.21 17.23 -1.39
N PRO A 56 3.27 17.64 -0.11
CA PRO A 56 3.82 16.80 0.95
C PRO A 56 2.96 15.55 1.20
N ALA A 57 3.53 14.54 1.83
CA ALA A 57 2.75 13.49 2.46
C ALA A 57 2.02 14.06 3.68
N LEU A 58 0.79 13.62 3.94
CA LEU A 58 0.05 14.00 5.14
C LEU A 58 -0.08 12.80 6.07
N LEU A 59 0.28 12.99 7.32
CA LEU A 59 0.07 12.03 8.38
C LEU A 59 -0.96 12.58 9.36
N PHE A 60 -2.17 12.05 9.28
CA PHE A 60 -3.26 12.40 10.20
C PHE A 60 -3.11 11.59 11.48
N ASP A 61 -3.19 12.27 12.62
CA ASP A 61 -3.20 11.68 13.96
C ASP A 61 -4.23 12.38 14.85
N GLU A 62 -4.48 11.83 16.03
CA GLU A 62 -5.49 12.37 16.96
C GLU A 62 -6.86 12.58 16.26
N ILE A 63 -7.23 11.63 15.38
CA ILE A 63 -8.45 11.70 14.56
C ILE A 63 -9.66 11.63 15.49
N LYS A 64 -10.64 12.52 15.30
CA LYS A 64 -11.82 12.63 16.18
C LYS A 64 -12.53 11.28 16.35
N GLY A 65 -12.81 10.93 17.60
CA GLY A 65 -13.50 9.70 17.96
C GLY A 65 -12.62 8.45 17.98
N HIS A 66 -11.32 8.57 17.71
CA HIS A 66 -10.36 7.47 17.74
C HIS A 66 -9.19 7.73 18.68
N GLN A 67 -8.57 6.65 19.15
CA GLN A 67 -7.40 6.77 20.02
C GLN A 67 -6.18 7.31 19.25
N PRO A 68 -5.34 8.16 19.87
CA PRO A 68 -4.07 8.58 19.28
C PRO A 68 -3.20 7.40 18.88
N GLY A 69 -2.46 7.52 17.78
CA GLY A 69 -1.61 6.46 17.25
C GLY A 69 -2.28 5.60 16.17
N PHE A 70 -3.61 5.61 16.06
CA PHE A 70 -4.31 5.12 14.87
C PHE A 70 -4.29 6.21 13.80
N ARG A 71 -3.36 6.10 12.87
CA ARG A 71 -3.04 7.19 11.92
C ARG A 71 -3.44 6.85 10.50
N VAL A 72 -3.70 7.89 9.70
CA VAL A 72 -3.94 7.77 8.26
C VAL A 72 -2.86 8.53 7.50
N LEU A 73 -2.20 7.84 6.56
CA LEU A 73 -1.19 8.43 5.67
C LEU A 73 -1.78 8.64 4.28
N THR A 74 -1.63 9.85 3.72
CA THR A 74 -2.01 10.13 2.32
C THR A 74 -0.85 10.76 1.56
N ALA A 75 -0.93 10.74 0.23
CA ALA A 75 0.08 11.30 -0.68
C ALA A 75 1.50 10.71 -0.51
N SER A 76 1.63 9.46 -0.05
CA SER A 76 2.93 8.81 0.19
C SER A 76 3.86 8.81 -1.03
N SER A 77 3.32 8.65 -2.24
CA SER A 77 4.09 8.56 -3.49
C SER A 77 3.92 9.77 -4.43
N SER A 78 3.44 10.91 -3.91
CA SER A 78 3.09 12.10 -4.72
C SER A 78 4.26 13.04 -5.02
N SER A 79 5.51 12.61 -4.84
CA SER A 79 6.71 13.30 -5.32
C SER A 79 7.74 12.30 -5.84
N SER A 80 8.59 12.71 -6.78
CA SER A 80 9.66 11.86 -7.32
C SER A 80 10.63 11.42 -6.23
N ARG A 81 10.93 12.30 -5.26
CA ARG A 81 11.78 11.97 -4.12
C ARG A 81 11.18 10.84 -3.29
N ARG A 82 9.91 10.94 -2.88
CA ARG A 82 9.25 9.88 -2.10
C ARG A 82 9.07 8.59 -2.89
N LEU A 83 8.69 8.70 -4.15
CA LEU A 83 8.59 7.52 -5.02
C LEU A 83 9.95 6.87 -5.22
N GLY A 84 11.00 7.64 -5.47
CA GLY A 84 12.38 7.16 -5.54
C GLY A 84 12.82 6.47 -4.24
N THR A 85 12.49 7.08 -3.09
CA THR A 85 12.74 6.48 -1.76
C THR A 85 12.06 5.12 -1.62
N CYS A 86 10.77 5.00 -1.98
CA CYS A 86 10.04 3.73 -1.94
C CYS A 86 10.72 2.66 -2.80
N LEU A 87 11.20 3.04 -3.97
CA LEU A 87 11.86 2.15 -4.94
C LEU A 87 13.35 1.92 -4.67
N ARG A 88 13.86 2.39 -3.52
CA ARG A 88 15.29 2.29 -3.15
C ARG A 88 16.23 2.96 -4.15
N LEU A 89 15.75 4.00 -4.82
CA LEU A 89 16.54 4.81 -5.75
C LEU A 89 17.11 6.05 -5.04
N SER A 90 17.92 6.84 -5.74
CA SER A 90 18.37 8.15 -5.25
C SER A 90 17.18 9.06 -4.94
N THR A 91 17.31 9.85 -3.87
CA THR A 91 16.31 10.84 -3.44
C THR A 91 16.35 12.14 -4.24
N ASP A 92 17.35 12.34 -5.08
CA ASP A 92 17.62 13.61 -5.78
C ASP A 92 17.24 13.55 -7.26
N LEU A 93 16.51 12.50 -7.69
CA LEU A 93 16.04 12.35 -9.06
C LEU A 93 14.89 13.33 -9.36
N THR A 94 15.01 14.02 -10.49
CA THR A 94 13.90 14.74 -11.11
C THR A 94 12.86 13.73 -11.66
N ASP A 95 11.66 14.21 -11.99
CA ASP A 95 10.61 13.37 -12.60
C ASP A 95 11.10 12.65 -13.86
N ALA A 96 11.83 13.35 -14.73
CA ALA A 96 12.37 12.79 -15.96
C ALA A 96 13.44 11.71 -15.70
N GLU A 97 14.35 11.96 -14.76
CA GLU A 97 15.37 11.00 -14.37
C GLU A 97 14.78 9.76 -13.70
N LEU A 98 13.72 9.91 -12.89
CA LEU A 98 13.00 8.80 -12.30
C LEU A 98 12.35 7.92 -13.37
N VAL A 99 11.67 8.52 -14.36
CA VAL A 99 11.09 7.80 -15.49
C VAL A 99 12.18 7.05 -16.27
N GLU A 100 13.30 7.69 -16.56
CA GLU A 100 14.41 7.05 -17.29
C GLU A 100 15.04 5.92 -16.44
N ALA A 101 15.23 6.14 -15.15
CA ALA A 101 15.71 5.12 -14.23
C ALA A 101 14.80 3.88 -14.17
N LEU A 102 13.50 4.04 -14.32
CA LEU A 102 12.53 2.94 -14.29
C LEU A 102 12.31 2.28 -15.65
N ARG A 103 12.76 2.89 -16.75
CA ARG A 103 12.58 2.36 -18.10
C ARG A 103 13.12 0.94 -18.24
N GLY A 104 12.25 -0.01 -18.59
CA GLY A 104 12.57 -1.42 -18.77
C GLY A 104 12.93 -2.18 -17.48
N ARG A 105 12.87 -1.55 -16.29
CA ARG A 105 13.12 -2.25 -15.03
C ARG A 105 12.09 -3.32 -14.70
N PRO A 106 10.78 -3.13 -14.90
CA PRO A 106 9.82 -4.18 -14.63
C PRO A 106 10.14 -5.50 -15.34
N LEU A 107 10.60 -5.44 -16.61
CA LEU A 107 11.02 -6.63 -17.35
C LEU A 107 12.29 -7.30 -16.75
N ARG A 108 13.22 -6.49 -16.22
CA ARG A 108 14.42 -7.02 -15.55
C ARG A 108 14.08 -7.62 -14.18
N TRP A 109 13.16 -7.01 -13.45
CA TRP A 109 12.67 -7.55 -12.18
C TRP A 109 11.98 -8.89 -12.40
N GLU A 110 11.13 -9.02 -13.41
CA GLU A 110 10.51 -10.28 -13.79
C GLU A 110 11.56 -11.39 -13.98
N GLN A 111 12.63 -11.12 -14.71
CA GLN A 111 13.70 -12.09 -14.95
C GLN A 111 14.46 -12.47 -13.67
N SER A 112 14.54 -11.58 -12.69
CA SER A 112 15.24 -11.81 -11.43
C SER A 112 14.32 -12.26 -10.29
N ALA A 113 13.01 -12.16 -10.44
CA ALA A 113 12.01 -12.48 -9.43
C ALA A 113 12.23 -13.84 -8.71
N PRO A 114 12.62 -14.94 -9.40
CA PRO A 114 12.87 -16.21 -8.72
C PRO A 114 13.98 -16.18 -7.66
N ARG A 115 14.84 -15.15 -7.69
CA ARG A 115 15.95 -14.98 -6.72
C ARG A 115 15.52 -14.30 -5.43
N TYR A 116 14.35 -13.68 -5.41
CA TYR A 116 13.85 -12.82 -4.34
C TYR A 116 12.58 -13.37 -3.69
N ALA A 117 12.49 -14.71 -3.58
CA ALA A 117 11.38 -15.33 -2.88
C ALA A 117 11.25 -14.81 -1.44
N PRO A 118 10.03 -14.54 -0.96
CA PRO A 118 9.80 -14.08 0.40
C PRO A 118 10.34 -15.07 1.42
N ARG A 119 10.98 -14.55 2.47
CA ARG A 119 11.39 -15.37 3.61
C ARG A 119 10.21 -15.54 4.56
N VAL A 120 9.78 -16.77 4.76
CA VAL A 120 8.76 -17.10 5.76
C VAL A 120 9.38 -17.00 7.16
N VAL A 121 8.71 -16.29 8.06
CA VAL A 121 9.09 -16.15 9.46
C VAL A 121 7.93 -16.59 10.35
N SER A 122 8.23 -17.04 11.55
CA SER A 122 7.25 -17.50 12.53
C SER A 122 6.77 -16.41 13.49
N ASP A 123 7.42 -15.23 13.46
CA ASP A 123 7.15 -14.12 14.37
C ASP A 123 7.36 -12.77 13.66
N GLY A 124 6.73 -11.72 14.18
CA GLY A 124 6.84 -10.37 13.65
C GLY A 124 5.89 -9.38 14.33
N PRO A 125 6.10 -8.06 14.15
CA PRO A 125 5.31 -7.01 14.79
C PRO A 125 3.80 -7.11 14.58
N ILE A 126 3.35 -7.69 13.46
CA ILE A 126 1.91 -7.90 13.18
C ILE A 126 1.26 -8.92 14.13
N LEU A 127 2.04 -9.72 14.84
CA LEU A 127 1.57 -10.71 15.80
C LEU A 127 1.56 -10.20 17.25
N GLU A 128 2.01 -8.97 17.51
CA GLU A 128 2.02 -8.38 18.87
C GLU A 128 0.60 -8.12 19.39
N ASN A 129 -0.36 -7.84 18.50
CA ASN A 129 -1.74 -7.58 18.85
C ASN A 129 -2.67 -8.38 17.94
N VAL A 130 -3.06 -9.56 18.39
CA VAL A 130 -3.98 -10.44 17.66
C VAL A 130 -5.38 -10.36 18.26
N ARG A 131 -6.39 -10.22 17.41
CA ARG A 131 -7.81 -10.27 17.77
C ARG A 131 -8.50 -11.28 16.88
N GLU A 132 -9.24 -12.20 17.50
CA GLU A 132 -9.90 -13.28 16.79
C GLU A 132 -11.37 -13.39 17.16
N GLY A 133 -12.18 -13.96 16.26
CA GLY A 133 -13.58 -14.26 16.47
C GLY A 133 -14.38 -13.03 16.96
N ALA A 134 -14.95 -13.13 18.15
CA ALA A 134 -15.77 -12.06 18.73
C ALA A 134 -14.98 -10.82 19.16
N ALA A 135 -13.65 -10.92 19.30
CA ALA A 135 -12.78 -9.80 19.67
C ALA A 135 -12.37 -8.92 18.47
N VAL A 136 -12.70 -9.33 17.25
CA VAL A 136 -12.47 -8.52 16.05
C VAL A 136 -13.37 -7.29 16.10
N ASP A 137 -12.77 -6.11 15.95
CA ASP A 137 -13.46 -4.83 15.93
C ASP A 137 -12.74 -3.87 14.98
N LEU A 138 -13.29 -3.67 13.81
CA LEU A 138 -12.76 -2.77 12.78
C LEU A 138 -13.06 -1.29 13.07
N SER A 139 -13.98 -1.00 14.02
CA SER A 139 -14.30 0.37 14.41
C SER A 139 -13.16 1.08 15.15
N LEU A 140 -12.16 0.31 15.63
CA LEU A 140 -10.93 0.85 16.21
C LEU A 140 -10.12 1.69 15.22
N PHE A 141 -10.22 1.39 13.92
CA PHE A 141 -9.50 2.11 12.89
C PHE A 141 -10.25 3.39 12.50
N PRO A 142 -9.55 4.52 12.31
CA PRO A 142 -10.15 5.77 11.84
C PRO A 142 -10.46 5.69 10.34
N VAL A 143 -11.36 4.78 9.96
CA VAL A 143 -11.71 4.54 8.57
C VAL A 143 -12.38 5.77 7.99
N PRO A 144 -11.81 6.43 6.96
CA PRO A 144 -12.37 7.67 6.43
C PRO A 144 -13.65 7.47 5.61
N PHE A 145 -14.55 8.43 5.72
CA PHE A 145 -15.53 8.74 4.70
C PHE A 145 -14.96 9.89 3.88
N TRP A 146 -14.41 9.59 2.70
CA TRP A 146 -13.54 10.51 1.97
C TRP A 146 -14.29 11.65 1.29
N HIS A 147 -15.39 11.36 0.60
CA HIS A 147 -16.15 12.32 -0.19
C HIS A 147 -17.66 12.12 0.00
N GLU A 148 -18.44 13.19 -0.18
CA GLU A 148 -19.87 13.23 0.05
C GLU A 148 -20.68 12.17 -0.70
N HIS A 149 -20.20 11.79 -1.90
CA HIS A 149 -20.88 10.80 -2.75
C HIS A 149 -20.28 9.41 -2.71
N ASP A 150 -19.37 9.14 -1.77
CA ASP A 150 -18.84 7.79 -1.56
C ASP A 150 -19.94 6.85 -1.05
N GLY A 151 -19.87 5.58 -1.44
CA GLY A 151 -20.82 4.56 -1.00
C GLY A 151 -20.68 4.18 0.48
N GLY A 152 -19.62 4.63 1.16
CA GLY A 152 -19.36 4.34 2.57
C GLY A 152 -17.93 4.70 2.99
N ARG A 153 -17.51 4.17 4.15
CA ARG A 153 -16.17 4.36 4.71
C ARG A 153 -15.18 3.38 4.07
N TYR A 154 -14.06 3.86 3.56
CA TYR A 154 -13.06 3.03 2.90
C TYR A 154 -11.84 2.80 3.79
N ILE A 155 -11.72 1.56 4.32
CA ILE A 155 -10.57 1.13 5.14
C ILE A 155 -9.32 0.89 4.28
N GLY A 156 -9.50 0.56 3.00
CA GLY A 156 -8.42 0.29 2.08
C GLY A 156 -8.62 0.99 0.74
N THR A 157 -7.86 2.07 0.51
CA THR A 157 -7.66 2.72 -0.79
C THR A 157 -6.21 2.59 -1.24
N GLY A 158 -5.24 2.60 -0.30
CA GLY A 158 -3.83 2.30 -0.48
C GLY A 158 -3.42 1.06 0.34
N CYS A 159 -4.24 0.00 0.31
CA CYS A 159 -3.97 -1.28 0.97
C CYS A 159 -3.48 -2.31 -0.05
N SER A 160 -2.86 -3.36 0.46
CA SER A 160 -2.45 -4.52 -0.33
C SER A 160 -3.33 -5.72 0.02
N ILE A 161 -4.01 -6.26 -0.98
CA ILE A 161 -4.83 -7.46 -0.85
C ILE A 161 -4.02 -8.65 -1.33
N ILE A 162 -3.81 -9.63 -0.46
CA ILE A 162 -3.03 -10.83 -0.77
C ILE A 162 -4.00 -11.99 -0.95
N THR A 163 -3.92 -12.65 -2.09
CA THR A 163 -4.67 -13.86 -2.43
C THR A 163 -3.71 -14.97 -2.84
N CYS A 164 -4.17 -16.22 -2.75
CA CYS A 164 -3.40 -17.39 -3.09
C CYS A 164 -4.17 -18.27 -4.07
N ASP A 165 -3.51 -18.77 -5.10
CA ASP A 165 -4.08 -19.76 -6.03
C ASP A 165 -4.18 -21.13 -5.34
N PRO A 166 -5.37 -21.75 -5.25
CA PRO A 166 -5.55 -23.04 -4.54
C PRO A 166 -4.90 -24.23 -5.26
N ASP A 167 -4.53 -24.09 -6.53
CA ASP A 167 -3.93 -25.18 -7.32
C ASP A 167 -2.41 -25.15 -7.27
N THR A 168 -1.82 -23.98 -7.28
CA THR A 168 -0.36 -23.80 -7.40
C THR A 168 0.30 -23.25 -6.15
N GLY A 169 -0.47 -22.64 -5.23
CA GLY A 169 0.05 -21.90 -4.07
C GLY A 169 0.66 -20.53 -4.45
N ALA A 170 0.60 -20.11 -5.71
CA ALA A 170 1.09 -18.80 -6.13
C ALA A 170 0.31 -17.67 -5.45
N THR A 171 1.03 -16.69 -4.91
CA THR A 171 0.44 -15.52 -4.27
C THR A 171 0.36 -14.35 -5.23
N ASN A 172 -0.70 -13.55 -5.11
CA ASN A 172 -0.86 -12.28 -5.80
C ASN A 172 -1.10 -11.17 -4.77
N VAL A 173 -0.52 -10.01 -4.99
CA VAL A 173 -0.72 -8.81 -4.17
C VAL A 173 -1.30 -7.71 -5.04
N GLY A 174 -2.56 -7.38 -4.83
CA GLY A 174 -3.27 -6.38 -5.64
C GLY A 174 -3.81 -5.21 -4.82
N ALA A 175 -3.84 -4.01 -5.41
CA ALA A 175 -4.49 -2.84 -4.84
C ALA A 175 -5.99 -2.88 -5.16
N TYR A 176 -6.78 -3.47 -4.28
CA TYR A 176 -8.23 -3.53 -4.40
C TYR A 176 -8.88 -2.73 -3.28
N ARG A 177 -9.85 -1.88 -3.62
CA ARG A 177 -10.51 -1.05 -2.61
C ARG A 177 -11.36 -1.89 -1.65
N CYS A 178 -11.31 -1.52 -0.36
CA CYS A 178 -12.06 -2.15 0.70
C CYS A 178 -12.94 -1.12 1.41
N MET A 179 -14.24 -1.41 1.50
CA MET A 179 -15.20 -0.57 2.18
C MET A 179 -15.68 -1.26 3.47
N LEU A 180 -15.74 -0.53 4.56
CA LEU A 180 -16.27 -1.01 5.83
C LEU A 180 -17.80 -1.18 5.72
N ILE A 181 -18.29 -2.35 6.09
CA ILE A 181 -19.73 -2.65 6.15
C ILE A 181 -20.22 -2.55 7.60
N ASP A 182 -19.51 -3.20 8.52
CA ASP A 182 -19.78 -3.17 9.96
C ASP A 182 -18.46 -3.37 10.75
N ASP A 183 -18.55 -3.61 12.04
CA ASP A 183 -17.37 -3.79 12.93
C ASP A 183 -16.54 -5.03 12.63
N ARG A 184 -17.00 -5.94 11.76
CA ARG A 184 -16.32 -7.21 11.44
C ARG A 184 -16.27 -7.52 9.95
N THR A 185 -16.97 -6.75 9.14
CA THR A 185 -17.18 -7.04 7.73
C THR A 185 -16.67 -5.91 6.87
N ILE A 186 -15.89 -6.27 5.85
CA ILE A 186 -15.50 -5.37 4.76
C ILE A 186 -15.94 -5.95 3.41
N SER A 187 -16.30 -5.09 2.49
CA SER A 187 -16.39 -5.49 1.08
C SER A 187 -15.05 -5.27 0.39
N VAL A 188 -14.71 -6.15 -0.55
CA VAL A 188 -13.53 -6.03 -1.39
C VAL A 188 -13.95 -6.05 -2.85
N GLN A 189 -13.56 -5.05 -3.62
CA GLN A 189 -13.89 -4.97 -5.04
C GLN A 189 -12.74 -5.52 -5.88
N ILE A 190 -12.87 -6.74 -6.39
CA ILE A 190 -11.92 -7.35 -7.32
C ILE A 190 -12.62 -7.51 -8.67
N ILE A 191 -12.23 -6.72 -9.66
CA ILE A 191 -12.84 -6.75 -10.99
C ILE A 191 -12.43 -8.01 -11.77
N PRO A 192 -13.26 -8.51 -12.70
CA PRO A 192 -12.90 -9.62 -13.59
C PRO A 192 -11.59 -9.37 -14.35
N GLY A 193 -10.82 -10.43 -14.59
CA GLY A 193 -9.55 -10.38 -15.30
C GLY A 193 -8.32 -10.09 -14.43
N LYS A 194 -8.48 -9.71 -13.16
CA LYS A 194 -7.37 -9.57 -12.22
C LYS A 194 -7.01 -10.90 -11.58
N HIS A 195 -5.71 -11.13 -11.28
CA HIS A 195 -5.23 -12.37 -10.68
C HIS A 195 -5.96 -12.72 -9.39
N GLY A 196 -6.18 -11.74 -8.50
CA GLY A 196 -6.96 -11.97 -7.28
C GLY A 196 -8.39 -12.46 -7.56
N ARG A 197 -9.01 -12.07 -8.69
CA ARG A 197 -10.32 -12.56 -9.09
C ARG A 197 -10.26 -14.02 -9.56
N VAL A 198 -9.23 -14.39 -10.30
CA VAL A 198 -9.00 -15.78 -10.73
C VAL A 198 -8.82 -16.70 -9.51
N HIS A 199 -8.00 -16.28 -8.52
CA HIS A 199 -7.81 -17.03 -7.28
C HIS A 199 -9.12 -17.21 -6.50
N TYR A 200 -9.85 -16.12 -6.32
CA TYR A 200 -11.15 -16.12 -5.66
C TYR A 200 -12.15 -17.09 -6.31
N GLU A 201 -12.29 -17.05 -7.65
CA GLU A 201 -13.23 -17.91 -8.37
C GLU A 201 -12.88 -19.41 -8.24
N LYS A 202 -11.59 -19.76 -8.30
CA LYS A 202 -11.12 -21.12 -8.04
C LYS A 202 -11.44 -21.60 -6.62
N TRP A 203 -11.18 -20.76 -5.61
CA TRP A 203 -11.50 -21.09 -4.22
C TRP A 203 -13.01 -21.27 -4.01
N PHE A 204 -13.82 -20.37 -4.56
CA PHE A 204 -15.25 -20.46 -4.45
C PHE A 204 -15.81 -21.73 -5.12
N ALA A 205 -15.26 -22.13 -6.26
CA ALA A 205 -15.65 -23.37 -6.93
C ALA A 205 -15.33 -24.62 -6.09
N LYS A 206 -14.26 -24.57 -5.27
CA LYS A 206 -13.83 -25.70 -4.42
C LYS A 206 -14.52 -25.74 -3.06
N GLU A 207 -14.60 -24.59 -2.38
CA GLU A 207 -14.95 -24.52 -0.96
C GLU A 207 -16.09 -23.54 -0.63
N GLY A 208 -16.62 -22.82 -1.61
CA GLY A 208 -17.64 -21.78 -1.39
C GLY A 208 -17.13 -20.54 -0.65
N ARG A 209 -15.84 -20.47 -0.39
CA ARG A 209 -15.16 -19.34 0.27
C ARG A 209 -13.71 -19.25 -0.20
N ALA A 210 -13.11 -18.08 -0.05
CA ALA A 210 -11.71 -17.84 -0.41
C ALA A 210 -10.95 -17.16 0.74
N PRO A 211 -9.75 -17.62 1.12
CA PRO A 211 -8.90 -16.90 2.06
C PRO A 211 -8.38 -15.62 1.43
N LEU A 212 -8.26 -14.56 2.25
CA LEU A 212 -7.81 -13.24 1.81
C LEU A 212 -7.13 -12.54 2.97
N VAL A 213 -6.02 -11.85 2.69
CA VAL A 213 -5.34 -10.97 3.64
C VAL A 213 -5.46 -9.52 3.16
N VAL A 214 -5.82 -8.63 4.07
CA VAL A 214 -5.82 -7.18 3.84
C VAL A 214 -4.69 -6.58 4.67
N ALA A 215 -3.62 -6.15 4.01
CA ALA A 215 -2.50 -5.48 4.67
C ALA A 215 -2.71 -3.96 4.62
N LEU A 216 -2.78 -3.34 5.80
CA LEU A 216 -2.96 -1.91 5.99
C LEU A 216 -1.68 -1.31 6.59
N GLY A 217 -1.24 -0.16 6.09
CA GLY A 217 -0.12 0.58 6.67
C GLY A 217 1.24 -0.11 6.55
N GLY A 218 1.45 -0.96 5.55
CA GLY A 218 2.72 -1.61 5.26
C GLY A 218 3.76 -0.69 4.62
N ASP A 219 4.88 -1.28 4.19
CA ASP A 219 5.91 -0.57 3.41
C ASP A 219 5.26 0.07 2.17
N PRO A 220 5.47 1.37 1.89
CA PRO A 220 4.94 2.02 0.70
C PRO A 220 5.36 1.34 -0.61
N LEU A 221 6.49 0.65 -0.65
CA LEU A 221 6.89 -0.18 -1.78
C LEU A 221 5.83 -1.25 -2.10
N LEU A 222 5.27 -1.91 -1.07
CA LEU A 222 4.24 -2.92 -1.27
C LEU A 222 2.97 -2.33 -1.92
N THR A 223 2.60 -1.11 -1.53
CA THR A 223 1.48 -0.39 -2.15
C THR A 223 1.74 -0.09 -3.63
N ILE A 224 2.98 0.29 -3.99
CA ILE A 224 3.37 0.53 -5.38
C ILE A 224 3.34 -0.78 -6.17
N LEU A 225 3.93 -1.85 -5.63
CA LEU A 225 3.97 -3.17 -6.27
C LEU A 225 2.57 -3.75 -6.46
N SER A 226 1.66 -3.56 -5.51
CA SER A 226 0.26 -3.99 -5.63
C SER A 226 -0.51 -3.31 -6.77
N GLY A 227 0.00 -2.19 -7.28
CA GLY A 227 -0.51 -1.50 -8.46
C GLY A 227 0.12 -1.94 -9.79
N LEU A 228 1.17 -2.75 -9.76
CA LEU A 228 1.82 -3.28 -10.97
C LEU A 228 1.06 -4.49 -11.49
N GLU A 229 1.11 -4.68 -12.80
CA GLU A 229 0.65 -5.89 -13.44
C GLU A 229 1.87 -6.80 -13.69
N VAL A 230 1.92 -7.93 -12.97
CA VAL A 230 2.99 -8.93 -13.11
C VAL A 230 2.48 -10.12 -13.90
N PRO A 231 3.35 -10.91 -14.57
CA PRO A 231 2.94 -12.10 -15.29
C PRO A 231 2.28 -13.15 -14.38
N THR A 232 1.33 -13.90 -14.94
CA THR A 232 0.66 -14.99 -14.22
C THR A 232 1.69 -16.00 -13.67
N GLY A 233 1.56 -16.33 -12.39
CA GLY A 233 2.46 -17.28 -11.70
C GLY A 233 3.70 -16.63 -11.06
N ILE A 234 3.88 -15.32 -11.24
CA ILE A 234 4.89 -14.53 -10.52
C ILE A 234 4.16 -13.69 -9.46
N SER A 235 4.70 -13.63 -8.25
CA SER A 235 4.15 -12.80 -7.18
C SER A 235 4.85 -11.44 -7.15
N GLU A 236 4.08 -10.40 -6.86
CA GLU A 236 4.59 -9.05 -6.58
C GLU A 236 5.57 -9.05 -5.39
N LEU A 237 5.48 -10.04 -4.50
CA LEU A 237 6.40 -10.20 -3.37
C LEU A 237 7.82 -10.62 -3.80
N ASN A 238 8.02 -10.97 -5.05
CA ASN A 238 9.31 -11.34 -5.61
C ASN A 238 10.04 -10.18 -6.30
N TYR A 239 9.45 -8.99 -6.27
CA TYR A 239 9.98 -7.77 -6.94
C TYR A 239 10.73 -6.82 -5.98
#